data_cfe15f2d8cda3743a3497a3507cb4a04
#
_entry.id   cfe15f2d8cda3743a3497a3507cb4a04
#
_cell.length_a   1.000
_cell.length_b   1.000
_cell.length_c   1.000
_cell.angle_alpha   90.00
_cell.angle_beta   90.00
_cell.angle_gamma   90.00
#
_symmetry.space_group_name_H-M   'P 1'
#
loop_
_entity.id
_entity.type
_entity.pdbx_description
1 polymer ?
#
loop_
_entity_poly.entity_id
_entity_poly.type
_entity_poly.pdbx_seq_one_letter_code
_entity_poly.pdbx_strand_id
1 'polypeptide(L)'
;MYRSSRTSAAGLSSRGLLLAVPALLALAVSAHAAVVMQEKTVSNGLGGFGNGTSERTIVIAGDRSRTDESSTYTGRFKTIAGGGKPRASAEITRLDREVMWFLDPAKKQYSELTFAQMRELAAKGMADAQAEMAKPEARQAQQDVVTTYTVDVKRTGKKDTINGFAAEEFIVTVTATQKNKSNGQQVGSYTLAMDQWMSTAVPGQAEVQAYYKQFAVKMGMDPQVQRAAGAAMAMYGDAIREAAAKMKDMKGVPVRSTLTITLGDVLTPEQQAELAKKQAEAQQAAADEKKKKDAERDAAAQENAARDAARGDVSGAVGGFLGRRLAKAAEKKANANAQANAGQPGAPSITVVTDLVSVTTGATTASFDVPSDFKKVERR
;
A
#
# COMPACT_ATOMS: atom_id res chain seq x y z
N MET A 1 -93.82 -9.98 30.12
CA MET A 1 -94.30 -8.88 30.97
C MET A 1 -93.35 -7.68 30.83
N TYR A 2 -93.95 -6.55 30.41
CA TYR A 2 -93.59 -5.14 30.70
C TYR A 2 -92.22 -4.63 30.25
N ARG A 3 -92.27 -3.76 29.33
CA ARG A 3 -92.43 -2.29 29.06
C ARG A 3 -91.12 -1.59 28.98
N SER A 4 -90.75 -1.12 27.79
CA SER A 4 -91.06 0.23 27.28
C SER A 4 -90.42 1.40 28.07
N SER A 5 -89.57 2.09 27.46
CA SER A 5 -89.77 3.52 27.16
C SER A 5 -88.63 4.09 26.27
N ARG A 6 -89.08 4.86 25.31
CA ARG A 6 -88.33 5.76 24.40
C ARG A 6 -87.83 6.95 25.19
N THR A 7 -86.72 7.50 24.75
CA THR A 7 -86.61 8.98 24.59
C THR A 7 -85.53 9.29 23.54
N SER A 8 -85.98 10.14 22.64
CA SER A 8 -85.18 10.83 21.62
C SER A 8 -84.32 11.94 22.22
N ALA A 9 -83.23 12.30 21.66
CA ALA A 9 -82.91 13.64 21.22
C ALA A 9 -81.50 13.76 20.66
N ALA A 10 -81.50 14.36 19.49
CA ALA A 10 -80.54 15.41 18.98
C ALA A 10 -79.01 15.06 18.90
N GLY A 11 -78.53 14.87 17.81
CA GLY A 11 -77.82 15.73 16.89
C GLY A 11 -76.60 16.47 17.42
N LEU A 12 -75.45 16.06 17.00
CA LEU A 12 -74.32 17.00 16.79
C LEU A 12 -73.28 16.31 15.84
N SER A 13 -73.17 16.85 14.66
CA SER A 13 -72.17 16.58 13.67
C SER A 13 -70.78 17.02 14.17
N SER A 14 -69.86 16.12 14.34
CA SER A 14 -68.47 16.50 14.45
C SER A 14 -67.65 15.80 13.31
N ARG A 15 -67.26 16.66 12.38
CA ARG A 15 -66.30 16.34 11.31
C ARG A 15 -65.03 15.83 11.95
N GLY A 16 -64.81 14.53 11.85
CA GLY A 16 -63.54 13.91 12.21
C GLY A 16 -62.44 14.29 11.21
N LEU A 17 -61.48 15.08 11.69
CA LEU A 17 -60.29 15.47 11.00
C LEU A 17 -59.36 14.22 10.98
N LEU A 18 -59.26 13.54 9.82
CA LEU A 18 -58.28 12.47 9.56
C LEU A 18 -56.90 13.16 9.45
N LEU A 19 -56.16 13.16 10.55
CA LEU A 19 -54.71 13.45 10.54
C LEU A 19 -54.00 12.26 9.89
N ALA A 20 -53.71 12.40 8.59
CA ALA A 20 -52.74 11.53 7.90
C ALA A 20 -51.35 11.84 8.46
N VAL A 21 -50.82 10.96 9.30
CA VAL A 21 -49.42 10.95 9.72
C VAL A 21 -48.61 10.42 8.54
N PRO A 22 -47.76 11.19 7.88
CA PRO A 22 -46.85 10.64 6.91
C PRO A 22 -45.85 9.79 7.70
N ALA A 23 -45.91 8.47 7.53
CA ALA A 23 -44.86 7.55 7.95
C ALA A 23 -43.62 7.90 7.10
N LEU A 24 -42.73 8.74 7.63
CA LEU A 24 -41.36 8.85 7.14
C LEU A 24 -40.70 7.49 7.40
N LEU A 25 -40.69 6.62 6.38
CA LEU A 25 -39.75 5.53 6.30
C LEU A 25 -38.34 6.15 6.17
N ALA A 26 -37.74 6.43 7.32
CA ALA A 26 -36.30 6.64 7.36
C ALA A 26 -35.66 5.32 6.93
N LEU A 27 -35.30 5.19 5.64
CA LEU A 27 -34.33 4.23 5.17
C LEU A 27 -33.07 4.49 5.99
N ALA A 28 -32.90 3.74 7.06
CA ALA A 28 -31.65 3.65 7.79
C ALA A 28 -30.65 3.03 6.82
N VAL A 29 -30.04 3.87 6.01
CA VAL A 29 -28.78 3.51 5.33
C VAL A 29 -27.85 3.17 6.48
N SER A 30 -27.57 1.89 6.65
CA SER A 30 -26.55 1.43 7.58
C SER A 30 -25.27 2.13 7.18
N ALA A 31 -24.97 3.26 7.82
CA ALA A 31 -23.73 3.97 7.66
C ALA A 31 -22.65 3.06 8.28
N HIS A 32 -22.09 2.17 7.48
CA HIS A 32 -20.90 1.45 7.89
C HIS A 32 -19.85 2.50 8.22
N ALA A 33 -19.30 2.41 9.42
CA ALA A 33 -18.20 3.28 9.79
C ALA A 33 -17.07 3.09 8.76
N ALA A 34 -16.67 4.17 8.13
CA ALA A 34 -15.53 4.10 7.21
C ALA A 34 -14.24 3.99 8.00
N VAL A 35 -13.28 3.25 7.44
CA VAL A 35 -11.89 3.24 7.91
C VAL A 35 -11.08 4.07 6.95
N VAL A 36 -10.40 5.09 7.48
CA VAL A 36 -9.49 5.95 6.72
C VAL A 36 -8.07 5.68 7.19
N MET A 37 -7.24 5.19 6.30
CA MET A 37 -5.82 4.89 6.53
C MET A 37 -4.95 5.84 5.73
N GLN A 38 -3.90 6.37 6.35
CA GLN A 38 -2.87 7.13 5.66
C GLN A 38 -1.57 6.33 5.69
N GLU A 39 -0.98 6.15 4.53
CA GLU A 39 0.28 5.43 4.36
C GLU A 39 1.31 6.33 3.68
N LYS A 40 2.57 6.13 4.05
CA LYS A 40 3.72 6.74 3.39
C LYS A 40 4.70 5.66 2.97
N THR A 41 5.08 5.67 1.71
CA THR A 41 6.07 4.75 1.16
C THR A 41 7.30 5.52 0.69
N VAL A 42 8.48 5.00 1.01
CA VAL A 42 9.77 5.46 0.50
C VAL A 42 10.43 4.31 -0.22
N SER A 43 10.79 4.50 -1.47
CA SER A 43 11.50 3.52 -2.28
C SER A 43 12.91 3.99 -2.63
N ASN A 44 13.87 3.08 -2.52
CA ASN A 44 15.25 3.23 -2.96
C ASN A 44 15.57 2.07 -3.91
N GLY A 45 15.67 2.36 -5.19
CA GLY A 45 15.95 1.36 -6.22
C GLY A 45 17.41 1.24 -6.56
N LEU A 46 17.75 0.27 -7.42
CA LEU A 46 19.10 0.00 -7.88
C LEU A 46 19.70 1.20 -8.63
N GLY A 47 20.84 1.70 -8.16
CA GLY A 47 21.57 2.80 -8.82
C GLY A 47 20.74 4.09 -8.94
N GLY A 48 19.77 4.30 -8.07
CA GLY A 48 18.87 5.44 -8.08
C GLY A 48 17.68 5.30 -9.05
N PHE A 49 17.51 4.16 -9.71
CA PHE A 49 16.31 3.85 -10.49
C PHE A 49 15.20 3.43 -9.52
N GLY A 50 14.01 4.06 -9.64
CA GLY A 50 12.87 3.76 -8.78
C GLY A 50 12.92 4.43 -7.39
N ASN A 51 13.83 5.38 -7.17
CA ASN A 51 13.79 6.19 -5.97
C ASN A 51 12.56 7.10 -5.99
N GLY A 52 11.83 7.14 -4.89
CA GLY A 52 10.64 7.97 -4.80
C GLY A 52 9.98 7.91 -3.44
N THR A 53 8.98 8.74 -3.30
CA THR A 53 8.06 8.74 -2.16
C THR A 53 6.64 8.71 -2.67
N SER A 54 5.76 7.98 -2.00
CA SER A 54 4.32 8.10 -2.19
C SER A 54 3.59 8.26 -0.87
N GLU A 55 2.52 9.02 -0.91
CA GLU A 55 1.58 9.19 0.19
C GLU A 55 0.21 8.73 -0.31
N ARG A 56 -0.44 7.86 0.45
CA ARG A 56 -1.72 7.25 0.10
C ARG A 56 -2.72 7.49 1.20
N THR A 57 -3.93 7.85 0.79
CA THR A 57 -5.10 7.85 1.67
C THR A 57 -6.04 6.77 1.16
N ILE A 58 -6.30 5.77 1.98
CA ILE A 58 -7.17 4.65 1.67
C ILE A 58 -8.43 4.78 2.53
N VAL A 59 -9.59 4.84 1.90
CA VAL A 59 -10.89 4.87 2.57
C VAL A 59 -11.65 3.60 2.23
N ILE A 60 -12.07 2.86 3.24
CA ILE A 60 -12.90 1.67 3.11
C ILE A 60 -14.22 1.91 3.81
N ALA A 61 -15.34 1.69 3.12
CA ALA A 61 -16.69 1.83 3.66
C ALA A 61 -17.58 0.70 3.12
N GLY A 62 -17.77 -0.33 3.94
CA GLY A 62 -18.53 -1.53 3.56
C GLY A 62 -17.90 -2.25 2.36
N ASP A 63 -18.60 -2.24 1.23
CA ASP A 63 -18.20 -2.89 -0.03
C ASP A 63 -17.49 -1.95 -1.02
N ARG A 64 -17.01 -0.82 -0.56
CA ARG A 64 -16.38 0.23 -1.38
C ARG A 64 -15.05 0.64 -0.81
N SER A 65 -14.11 0.91 -1.69
CA SER A 65 -12.84 1.55 -1.30
C SER A 65 -12.46 2.65 -2.28
N ARG A 66 -11.73 3.63 -1.76
CA ARG A 66 -11.07 4.66 -2.52
C ARG A 66 -9.65 4.81 -2.02
N THR A 67 -8.70 4.82 -2.94
CA THR A 67 -7.30 5.12 -2.67
C THR A 67 -6.91 6.36 -3.47
N ASP A 68 -6.55 7.42 -2.79
CA ASP A 68 -5.93 8.60 -3.39
C ASP A 68 -4.42 8.52 -3.13
N GLU A 69 -3.61 8.63 -4.16
CA GLU A 69 -2.15 8.54 -4.08
C GLU A 69 -1.49 9.77 -4.70
N SER A 70 -0.46 10.27 -4.02
CA SER A 70 0.46 11.27 -4.54
C SER A 70 1.87 10.70 -4.53
N SER A 71 2.47 10.51 -5.68
CA SER A 71 3.81 9.95 -5.83
C SER A 71 4.79 10.97 -6.42
N THR A 72 6.01 10.96 -5.91
CA THR A 72 7.11 11.80 -6.40
C THR A 72 8.31 10.92 -6.67
N TYR A 73 8.75 10.88 -7.91
CA TYR A 73 9.96 10.17 -8.30
C TYR A 73 11.18 11.07 -8.16
N THR A 74 12.21 10.51 -7.52
CA THR A 74 13.51 11.15 -7.34
C THR A 74 14.58 10.30 -8.05
N GLY A 75 15.82 10.79 -8.16
CA GLY A 75 16.88 10.05 -8.82
C GLY A 75 16.75 10.04 -10.36
N ARG A 76 17.21 8.95 -11.01
CA ARG A 76 17.33 8.87 -12.48
C ARG A 76 16.00 8.79 -13.22
N PHE A 77 14.95 8.32 -12.57
CA PHE A 77 13.60 8.31 -13.15
C PHE A 77 12.92 9.69 -13.15
N LYS A 78 13.49 10.67 -12.45
CA LYS A 78 12.92 12.01 -12.36
C LYS A 78 12.61 12.63 -13.73
N THR A 79 13.51 12.48 -14.70
CA THR A 79 13.36 13.04 -16.05
C THR A 79 12.28 12.32 -16.88
N ILE A 80 12.13 11.02 -16.72
CA ILE A 80 11.16 10.19 -17.46
C ILE A 80 9.77 10.28 -16.81
N ALA A 81 9.70 10.40 -15.50
CA ALA A 81 8.45 10.36 -14.72
C ALA A 81 7.91 11.75 -14.33
N GLY A 82 8.08 12.75 -15.16
CA GLY A 82 7.44 14.07 -14.96
C GLY A 82 8.28 15.10 -14.20
N GLY A 83 9.62 14.98 -14.20
CA GLY A 83 10.52 16.03 -13.69
C GLY A 83 10.59 16.14 -12.16
N GLY A 84 10.17 15.12 -11.43
CA GLY A 84 10.16 15.12 -9.96
C GLY A 84 9.01 15.94 -9.35
N LYS A 85 7.99 16.26 -10.13
CA LYS A 85 6.75 16.84 -9.62
C LYS A 85 5.86 15.75 -9.03
N PRO A 86 5.08 16.03 -7.98
CA PRO A 86 4.08 15.11 -7.48
C PRO A 86 3.09 14.75 -8.56
N ARG A 87 2.78 13.47 -8.69
CA ARG A 87 1.76 12.93 -9.60
C ARG A 87 0.63 12.33 -8.78
N ALA A 88 -0.54 12.89 -8.92
CA ALA A 88 -1.74 12.38 -8.27
C ALA A 88 -2.40 11.29 -9.13
N SER A 89 -2.89 10.26 -8.48
CA SER A 89 -3.78 9.25 -9.05
C SER A 89 -4.81 8.85 -8.01
N ALA A 90 -5.94 8.31 -8.46
CA ALA A 90 -6.90 7.72 -7.55
C ALA A 90 -7.45 6.40 -8.11
N GLU A 91 -7.83 5.51 -7.23
CA GLU A 91 -8.48 4.25 -7.53
C GLU A 91 -9.76 4.14 -6.72
N ILE A 92 -10.85 3.76 -7.36
CA ILE A 92 -12.11 3.49 -6.70
C ILE A 92 -12.51 2.06 -7.03
N THR A 93 -12.71 1.24 -5.99
CA THR A 93 -13.20 -0.13 -6.14
C THR A 93 -14.62 -0.22 -5.58
N ARG A 94 -15.53 -0.77 -6.38
CA ARG A 94 -16.93 -1.02 -6.05
C ARG A 94 -17.18 -2.52 -6.10
N LEU A 95 -17.16 -3.17 -4.93
CA LEU A 95 -17.45 -4.61 -4.85
C LEU A 95 -18.90 -4.90 -5.24
N ASP A 96 -19.84 -4.00 -4.90
CA ASP A 96 -21.25 -4.08 -5.26
C ASP A 96 -21.49 -4.07 -6.77
N ARG A 97 -20.62 -3.39 -7.53
CA ARG A 97 -20.68 -3.27 -9.00
C ARG A 97 -19.67 -4.14 -9.73
N GLU A 98 -18.79 -4.81 -9.01
CA GLU A 98 -17.67 -5.61 -9.53
C GLU A 98 -16.80 -4.83 -10.53
N VAL A 99 -16.45 -3.59 -10.19
CA VAL A 99 -15.69 -2.68 -11.05
C VAL A 99 -14.63 -1.93 -10.27
N MET A 100 -13.53 -1.61 -10.95
CA MET A 100 -12.49 -0.68 -10.50
C MET A 100 -12.38 0.47 -11.49
N TRP A 101 -12.26 1.68 -10.98
CA TRP A 101 -11.97 2.88 -11.76
C TRP A 101 -10.62 3.43 -11.37
N PHE A 102 -9.81 3.70 -12.40
CA PHE A 102 -8.49 4.31 -12.26
C PHE A 102 -8.56 5.73 -12.79
N LEU A 103 -8.33 6.70 -11.92
CA LEU A 103 -8.51 8.11 -12.21
C LEU A 103 -7.15 8.80 -12.39
N ASP A 104 -7.06 9.65 -13.39
CA ASP A 104 -6.00 10.64 -13.59
C ASP A 104 -6.58 12.04 -13.32
N PRO A 105 -6.45 12.56 -12.10
CA PRO A 105 -7.03 13.86 -11.73
C PRO A 105 -6.45 15.03 -12.54
N ALA A 106 -5.18 14.93 -12.95
CA ALA A 106 -4.52 15.97 -13.71
C ALA A 106 -5.11 16.14 -15.12
N LYS A 107 -5.59 15.02 -15.71
CA LYS A 107 -6.22 15.02 -17.02
C LYS A 107 -7.74 14.99 -16.96
N LYS A 108 -8.33 14.85 -15.79
CA LYS A 108 -9.76 14.58 -15.61
C LYS A 108 -10.24 13.40 -16.46
N GLN A 109 -9.49 12.31 -16.40
CA GLN A 109 -9.76 11.08 -17.14
C GLN A 109 -9.84 9.89 -16.19
N TYR A 110 -10.61 8.89 -16.59
CA TYR A 110 -10.62 7.61 -15.89
C TYR A 110 -10.71 6.45 -16.88
N SER A 111 -10.16 5.32 -16.49
CA SER A 111 -10.39 4.04 -17.13
C SER A 111 -11.11 3.10 -16.18
N GLU A 112 -11.83 2.15 -16.74
CA GLU A 112 -12.65 1.18 -16.03
C GLU A 112 -12.16 -0.22 -16.32
N LEU A 113 -12.18 -1.08 -15.31
CA LEU A 113 -11.87 -2.48 -15.43
C LEU A 113 -12.84 -3.28 -14.58
N THR A 114 -13.62 -4.17 -15.20
CA THR A 114 -14.51 -5.07 -14.46
C THR A 114 -13.74 -6.22 -13.83
N PHE A 115 -14.28 -6.82 -12.77
CA PHE A 115 -13.67 -8.01 -12.16
C PHE A 115 -13.60 -9.18 -13.13
N ALA A 116 -14.58 -9.32 -14.03
CA ALA A 116 -14.54 -10.32 -15.08
C ALA A 116 -13.33 -10.13 -16.00
N GLN A 117 -13.11 -8.89 -16.47
CA GLN A 117 -11.93 -8.56 -17.29
C GLN A 117 -10.61 -8.78 -16.54
N MET A 118 -10.57 -8.46 -15.24
CA MET A 118 -9.37 -8.72 -14.43
C MET A 118 -9.07 -10.22 -14.32
N ARG A 119 -10.10 -11.06 -14.09
CA ARG A 119 -9.94 -12.51 -14.07
C ARG A 119 -9.47 -13.05 -15.42
N GLU A 120 -10.00 -12.55 -16.52
CA GLU A 120 -9.59 -12.91 -17.89
C GLU A 120 -8.12 -12.52 -18.15
N LEU A 121 -7.74 -11.29 -17.82
CA LEU A 121 -6.34 -10.82 -17.94
C LEU A 121 -5.38 -11.66 -17.09
N ALA A 122 -5.77 -12.01 -15.88
CA ALA A 122 -4.98 -12.87 -15.02
C ALA A 122 -4.84 -14.29 -15.61
N ALA A 123 -5.92 -14.88 -16.10
CA ALA A 123 -5.90 -16.19 -16.75
C ALA A 123 -5.03 -16.19 -18.00
N LYS A 124 -5.16 -15.15 -18.85
CA LYS A 124 -4.31 -14.97 -20.02
C LYS A 124 -2.84 -14.83 -19.63
N GLY A 125 -2.53 -13.98 -18.66
CA GLY A 125 -1.15 -13.80 -18.17
C GLY A 125 -0.53 -15.10 -17.66
N MET A 126 -1.30 -15.94 -16.97
CA MET A 126 -0.83 -17.27 -16.54
C MET A 126 -0.61 -18.21 -17.74
N ALA A 127 -1.52 -18.20 -18.73
CA ALA A 127 -1.37 -19.01 -19.93
C ALA A 127 -0.15 -18.59 -20.75
N ASP A 128 0.06 -17.28 -20.93
CA ASP A 128 1.22 -16.72 -21.64
C ASP A 128 2.53 -17.08 -20.91
N ALA A 129 2.57 -16.99 -19.59
CA ALA A 129 3.73 -17.39 -18.78
C ALA A 129 4.00 -18.90 -18.90
N GLN A 130 2.98 -19.75 -18.90
CA GLN A 130 3.13 -21.18 -19.11
C GLN A 130 3.66 -21.51 -20.52
N ALA A 131 3.13 -20.82 -21.54
CA ALA A 131 3.59 -20.96 -22.91
C ALA A 131 5.06 -20.54 -23.07
N GLU A 132 5.47 -19.44 -22.41
CA GLU A 132 6.86 -19.00 -22.40
C GLU A 132 7.79 -20.03 -21.74
N MET A 133 7.40 -20.57 -20.59
CA MET A 133 8.15 -21.64 -19.90
C MET A 133 8.17 -22.96 -20.68
N ALA A 134 7.23 -23.18 -21.59
CA ALA A 134 7.18 -24.38 -22.43
C ALA A 134 8.15 -24.32 -23.62
N LYS A 135 8.70 -23.15 -23.96
CA LYS A 135 9.65 -23.00 -25.06
C LYS A 135 10.93 -23.81 -24.82
N PRO A 136 11.53 -24.40 -25.89
CA PRO A 136 12.73 -25.21 -25.75
C PRO A 136 13.89 -24.49 -25.05
N GLU A 137 14.12 -23.21 -25.38
CA GLU A 137 15.18 -22.38 -24.80
C GLU A 137 14.97 -22.16 -23.29
N ALA A 138 13.74 -21.90 -22.87
CA ALA A 138 13.40 -21.72 -21.46
C ALA A 138 13.55 -23.04 -20.68
N ARG A 139 13.15 -24.16 -21.30
CA ARG A 139 13.34 -25.50 -20.71
C ARG A 139 14.81 -25.84 -20.59
N GLN A 140 15.63 -25.54 -21.59
CA GLN A 140 17.06 -25.80 -21.57
C GLN A 140 17.76 -24.97 -20.48
N ALA A 141 17.42 -23.66 -20.36
CA ALA A 141 17.93 -22.82 -19.28
C ALA A 141 17.55 -23.35 -17.88
N GLN A 142 16.35 -23.90 -17.72
CA GLN A 142 15.92 -24.55 -16.47
C GLN A 142 16.57 -25.93 -16.25
N GLN A 143 16.95 -26.63 -17.32
CA GLN A 143 17.62 -27.92 -17.19
C GLN A 143 19.05 -27.80 -16.61
N ASP A 144 19.72 -26.71 -16.88
CA ASP A 144 21.09 -26.47 -16.46
C ASP A 144 21.21 -25.87 -15.06
N VAL A 145 20.14 -25.33 -14.51
CA VAL A 145 20.15 -24.67 -13.21
C VAL A 145 19.12 -25.27 -12.26
N VAL A 146 19.51 -25.51 -11.02
CA VAL A 146 18.59 -25.81 -9.89
C VAL A 146 18.47 -24.57 -9.03
N THR A 147 17.23 -24.13 -8.78
CA THR A 147 16.94 -23.09 -7.80
C THR A 147 16.44 -23.73 -6.51
N THR A 148 17.09 -23.42 -5.41
CA THR A 148 16.69 -23.84 -4.07
C THR A 148 16.23 -22.62 -3.30
N TYR A 149 15.10 -22.74 -2.60
CA TYR A 149 14.54 -21.69 -1.76
C TYR A 149 14.69 -22.08 -0.29
N THR A 150 15.10 -21.13 0.54
CA THR A 150 15.06 -21.22 1.99
C THR A 150 14.18 -20.09 2.52
N VAL A 151 13.33 -20.41 3.50
CA VAL A 151 12.47 -19.42 4.15
C VAL A 151 12.74 -19.45 5.65
N ASP A 152 13.09 -18.28 6.18
CA ASP A 152 13.19 -18.07 7.61
C ASP A 152 12.16 -17.03 8.06
N VAL A 153 11.46 -17.32 9.17
CA VAL A 153 10.53 -16.40 9.81
C VAL A 153 10.93 -16.28 11.25
N LYS A 154 11.42 -15.11 11.60
CA LYS A 154 11.93 -14.82 12.93
C LYS A 154 11.04 -13.83 13.66
N ARG A 155 10.46 -14.24 14.78
CA ARG A 155 9.91 -13.34 15.77
C ARG A 155 11.06 -12.82 16.62
N THR A 156 11.41 -11.55 16.50
CA THR A 156 12.61 -11.00 17.15
C THR A 156 12.40 -10.71 18.63
N GLY A 157 11.14 -10.57 19.03
CA GLY A 157 10.74 -10.15 20.39
C GLY A 157 10.90 -8.65 20.63
N LYS A 158 11.40 -7.89 19.64
CA LYS A 158 11.48 -6.44 19.76
C LYS A 158 10.08 -5.84 19.71
N LYS A 159 9.85 -4.83 20.54
CA LYS A 159 8.61 -4.05 20.61
C LYS A 159 8.95 -2.58 20.51
N ASP A 160 8.15 -1.82 19.77
CA ASP A 160 8.28 -0.37 19.64
C ASP A 160 6.89 0.25 19.41
N THR A 161 6.81 1.56 19.51
CA THR A 161 5.61 2.31 19.13
C THR A 161 5.87 3.02 17.82
N ILE A 162 5.21 2.54 16.76
CA ILE A 162 5.34 3.08 15.39
C ILE A 162 4.12 3.94 15.10
N ASN A 163 4.31 5.24 14.90
CA ASN A 163 3.23 6.19 14.62
C ASN A 163 2.04 6.12 15.60
N GLY A 164 2.32 5.82 16.88
CA GLY A 164 1.29 5.65 17.91
C GLY A 164 0.74 4.24 18.07
N PHE A 165 1.12 3.29 17.21
CA PHE A 165 0.70 1.89 17.32
C PHE A 165 1.75 1.06 18.03
N ALA A 166 1.37 0.38 19.13
CA ALA A 166 2.23 -0.61 19.75
C ALA A 166 2.42 -1.80 18.79
N ALA A 167 3.65 -2.13 18.47
CA ALA A 167 3.99 -3.12 17.46
C ALA A 167 5.11 -4.05 17.91
N GLU A 168 5.15 -5.24 17.30
CA GLU A 168 6.18 -6.26 17.49
C GLU A 168 6.82 -6.58 16.14
N GLU A 169 8.16 -6.74 16.14
CA GLU A 169 8.95 -6.99 14.93
C GLU A 169 8.96 -8.48 14.55
N PHE A 170 8.69 -8.74 13.28
CA PHE A 170 8.90 -10.02 12.60
C PHE A 170 9.76 -9.81 11.38
N ILE A 171 10.70 -10.72 11.14
CA ILE A 171 11.53 -10.71 9.93
C ILE A 171 11.25 -11.99 9.15
N VAL A 172 10.84 -11.83 7.90
CA VAL A 172 10.67 -12.93 6.94
C VAL A 172 11.77 -12.81 5.91
N THR A 173 12.59 -13.85 5.78
CA THR A 173 13.68 -13.89 4.79
C THR A 173 13.46 -15.05 3.84
N VAL A 174 13.43 -14.76 2.55
CA VAL A 174 13.42 -15.76 1.48
C VAL A 174 14.73 -15.63 0.72
N THR A 175 15.52 -16.70 0.73
CA THR A 175 16.76 -16.78 -0.05
C THR A 175 16.58 -17.78 -1.17
N ALA A 176 16.81 -17.35 -2.41
CA ALA A 176 16.91 -18.22 -3.57
C ALA A 176 18.36 -18.38 -3.98
N THR A 177 18.80 -19.62 -4.10
CA THR A 177 20.15 -19.95 -4.56
C THR A 177 20.06 -20.76 -5.84
N GLN A 178 20.75 -20.32 -6.86
CA GLN A 178 20.83 -20.96 -8.17
C GLN A 178 22.17 -21.67 -8.33
N LYS A 179 22.14 -22.95 -8.67
CA LYS A 179 23.32 -23.76 -8.88
C LYS A 179 23.27 -24.45 -10.25
N ASN A 180 24.37 -24.49 -10.92
CA ASN A 180 24.52 -25.28 -12.14
C ASN A 180 24.45 -26.78 -11.78
N LYS A 181 23.61 -27.54 -12.50
CA LYS A 181 23.41 -28.97 -12.23
C LYS A 181 24.64 -29.82 -12.53
N SER A 182 25.43 -29.44 -13.54
CA SER A 182 26.54 -30.25 -14.01
C SER A 182 27.75 -30.24 -13.07
N ASN A 183 27.99 -29.08 -12.39
CA ASN A 183 29.20 -28.93 -11.56
C ASN A 183 28.89 -28.46 -10.13
N GLY A 184 27.60 -28.22 -9.80
CA GLY A 184 27.15 -27.72 -8.46
C GLY A 184 27.56 -26.30 -8.15
N GLN A 185 28.20 -25.59 -9.09
CA GLN A 185 28.66 -24.20 -8.89
C GLN A 185 27.45 -23.26 -8.73
N GLN A 186 27.50 -22.36 -7.75
CA GLN A 186 26.50 -21.31 -7.60
C GLN A 186 26.65 -20.29 -8.72
N VAL A 187 25.58 -20.06 -9.45
CA VAL A 187 25.51 -19.12 -10.59
C VAL A 187 24.69 -17.88 -10.30
N GLY A 188 23.97 -17.89 -9.17
CA GLY A 188 23.21 -16.74 -8.75
C GLY A 188 22.58 -16.93 -7.38
N SER A 189 22.25 -15.82 -6.75
CA SER A 189 21.43 -15.80 -5.55
C SER A 189 20.66 -14.48 -5.45
N TYR A 190 19.52 -14.51 -4.77
CA TYR A 190 18.85 -13.30 -4.32
C TYR A 190 18.19 -13.54 -2.96
N THR A 191 18.12 -12.50 -2.18
CA THR A 191 17.46 -12.51 -0.88
C THR A 191 16.37 -11.47 -0.86
N LEU A 192 15.17 -11.89 -0.44
CA LEU A 192 14.06 -11.02 -0.14
C LEU A 192 13.87 -11.03 1.37
N ALA A 193 14.09 -9.90 2.01
CA ALA A 193 13.87 -9.72 3.44
C ALA A 193 12.71 -8.76 3.65
N MET A 194 11.71 -9.18 4.44
CA MET A 194 10.60 -8.36 4.90
C MET A 194 10.71 -8.19 6.41
N ASP A 195 10.99 -6.96 6.84
CA ASP A 195 10.91 -6.56 8.24
C ASP A 195 9.52 -5.96 8.47
N GLN A 196 8.72 -6.62 9.31
CA GLN A 196 7.31 -6.31 9.54
C GLN A 196 7.10 -5.95 11.00
N TRP A 197 6.65 -4.76 11.27
CA TRP A 197 6.19 -4.33 12.59
C TRP A 197 4.68 -4.47 12.66
N MET A 198 4.23 -5.50 13.35
CA MET A 198 2.83 -5.91 13.40
C MET A 198 2.14 -5.36 14.65
N SER A 199 0.97 -4.76 14.47
CA SER A 199 0.12 -4.26 15.55
C SER A 199 -1.26 -4.90 15.54
N THR A 200 -1.75 -5.30 16.69
CA THR A 200 -3.13 -5.77 16.88
C THR A 200 -4.08 -4.66 17.35
N ALA A 201 -3.56 -3.46 17.59
CA ALA A 201 -4.31 -2.33 18.14
C ALA A 201 -4.69 -1.27 17.07
N VAL A 202 -4.72 -1.66 15.79
CA VAL A 202 -5.11 -0.76 14.70
C VAL A 202 -6.63 -0.67 14.64
N PRO A 203 -7.23 0.54 14.74
CA PRO A 203 -8.68 0.71 14.62
C PRO A 203 -9.21 0.24 13.26
N GLY A 204 -10.44 -0.30 13.22
CA GLY A 204 -11.09 -0.69 11.98
C GLY A 204 -10.48 -1.91 11.27
N GLN A 205 -9.61 -2.66 11.94
CA GLN A 205 -8.95 -3.84 11.36
C GLN A 205 -9.96 -4.89 10.86
N ALA A 206 -11.05 -5.09 11.59
CA ALA A 206 -12.08 -6.07 11.23
C ALA A 206 -12.79 -5.69 9.92
N GLU A 207 -13.11 -4.41 9.75
CA GLU A 207 -13.74 -3.86 8.56
C GLU A 207 -12.83 -3.98 7.34
N VAL A 208 -11.54 -3.65 7.52
CA VAL A 208 -10.52 -3.79 6.47
C VAL A 208 -10.39 -5.26 6.04
N GLN A 209 -10.29 -6.18 6.98
CA GLN A 209 -10.21 -7.62 6.69
C GLN A 209 -11.47 -8.14 6.01
N ALA A 210 -12.66 -7.71 6.44
CA ALA A 210 -13.92 -8.09 5.84
C ALA A 210 -14.00 -7.63 4.38
N TYR A 211 -13.59 -6.39 4.10
CA TYR A 211 -13.53 -5.85 2.74
C TYR A 211 -12.60 -6.68 1.85
N TYR A 212 -11.35 -6.89 2.26
CA TYR A 212 -10.38 -7.65 1.44
C TYR A 212 -10.77 -9.11 1.27
N LYS A 213 -11.43 -9.73 2.24
CA LYS A 213 -11.99 -11.07 2.10
C LYS A 213 -13.08 -11.11 1.02
N GLN A 214 -13.99 -10.15 1.00
CA GLN A 214 -15.02 -10.05 -0.04
C GLN A 214 -14.41 -9.79 -1.42
N PHE A 215 -13.44 -8.88 -1.50
CA PHE A 215 -12.70 -8.60 -2.73
C PHE A 215 -12.04 -9.88 -3.28
N ALA A 216 -11.34 -10.63 -2.44
CA ALA A 216 -10.70 -11.88 -2.84
C ALA A 216 -11.71 -12.91 -3.39
N VAL A 217 -12.86 -13.08 -2.74
CA VAL A 217 -13.93 -13.97 -3.21
C VAL A 217 -14.44 -13.52 -4.58
N LYS A 218 -14.76 -12.24 -4.74
CA LYS A 218 -15.27 -11.68 -6.01
C LYS A 218 -14.24 -11.72 -7.14
N MET A 219 -12.96 -11.67 -6.82
CA MET A 219 -11.86 -11.86 -7.77
C MET A 219 -11.62 -13.32 -8.14
N GLY A 220 -12.42 -14.26 -7.60
CA GLY A 220 -12.23 -15.68 -7.83
C GLY A 220 -10.99 -16.24 -7.15
N MET A 221 -10.42 -15.51 -6.19
CA MET A 221 -9.33 -15.98 -5.33
C MET A 221 -9.90 -16.83 -4.18
N ASP A 222 -10.88 -17.68 -4.48
CA ASP A 222 -11.41 -18.68 -3.57
C ASP A 222 -10.28 -19.64 -3.14
N PRO A 223 -10.31 -20.17 -1.91
CA PRO A 223 -9.36 -21.19 -1.44
C PRO A 223 -9.25 -22.43 -2.34
N GLN A 224 -10.26 -22.73 -3.18
CA GLN A 224 -10.18 -23.80 -4.17
C GLN A 224 -9.34 -23.41 -5.41
N VAL A 225 -9.46 -22.15 -5.88
CA VAL A 225 -8.61 -21.62 -6.96
C VAL A 225 -7.17 -21.43 -6.44
N GLN A 226 -7.01 -21.05 -5.17
CA GLN A 226 -5.69 -21.04 -4.53
C GLN A 226 -5.06 -22.43 -4.45
N ARG A 227 -5.85 -23.50 -4.32
CA ARG A 227 -5.33 -24.89 -4.39
C ARG A 227 -4.85 -25.26 -5.80
N ALA A 228 -5.55 -24.80 -6.84
CA ALA A 228 -5.12 -25.00 -8.23
C ALA A 228 -3.90 -24.12 -8.59
N ALA A 229 -3.88 -22.86 -8.12
CA ALA A 229 -2.69 -22.00 -8.20
C ALA A 229 -1.54 -22.56 -7.35
N GLY A 230 -1.83 -23.20 -6.21
CA GLY A 230 -0.88 -23.94 -5.38
C GLY A 230 -0.20 -25.10 -6.11
N ALA A 231 -0.88 -25.73 -7.07
CA ALA A 231 -0.24 -26.72 -7.93
C ALA A 231 0.75 -26.10 -8.93
N ALA A 232 0.44 -24.90 -9.45
CA ALA A 232 1.40 -24.14 -10.28
C ALA A 232 2.52 -23.53 -9.42
N MET A 233 2.25 -23.25 -8.15
CA MET A 233 3.25 -22.81 -7.14
C MET A 233 4.00 -24.01 -6.54
N ALA A 234 3.66 -25.25 -6.87
CA ALA A 234 4.34 -26.45 -6.37
C ALA A 234 5.83 -26.50 -6.77
N MET A 235 6.22 -25.80 -7.84
CA MET A 235 7.64 -25.63 -8.18
C MET A 235 8.40 -24.74 -7.17
N TYR A 236 7.71 -23.91 -6.39
CA TYR A 236 8.24 -23.18 -5.23
C TYR A 236 8.00 -23.95 -3.91
N GLY A 237 7.37 -25.06 -4.01
CA GLY A 237 7.07 -26.20 -3.16
C GLY A 237 7.02 -25.94 -1.68
N ASP A 238 7.94 -26.59 -0.97
CA ASP A 238 7.94 -26.67 0.48
C ASP A 238 8.24 -25.33 1.16
N ALA A 239 9.04 -24.49 0.52
CA ALA A 239 9.43 -23.18 1.07
C ALA A 239 8.24 -22.23 1.27
N ILE A 240 7.30 -22.16 0.32
CA ILE A 240 6.09 -21.32 0.47
C ILE A 240 5.16 -21.90 1.53
N ARG A 241 5.02 -23.23 1.58
CA ARG A 241 4.22 -23.88 2.63
C ARG A 241 4.80 -23.67 4.02
N GLU A 242 6.10 -23.76 4.14
CA GLU A 242 6.83 -23.49 5.37
C GLU A 242 6.69 -22.02 5.79
N ALA A 243 6.85 -21.08 4.85
CA ALA A 243 6.61 -19.66 5.08
C ALA A 243 5.19 -19.41 5.59
N ALA A 244 4.18 -19.93 4.88
CA ALA A 244 2.78 -19.76 5.24
C ALA A 244 2.47 -20.37 6.63
N ALA A 245 3.06 -21.51 6.96
CA ALA A 245 2.89 -22.14 8.27
C ALA A 245 3.51 -21.28 9.39
N LYS A 246 4.72 -20.75 9.19
CA LYS A 246 5.40 -19.88 10.14
C LYS A 246 4.75 -18.51 10.27
N MET A 247 4.16 -17.98 9.20
CA MET A 247 3.47 -16.69 9.20
C MET A 247 2.10 -16.73 9.90
N LYS A 248 1.52 -17.90 10.18
CA LYS A 248 0.24 -18.02 10.91
C LYS A 248 0.26 -17.34 12.29
N ASP A 249 1.43 -17.26 12.89
CA ASP A 249 1.60 -16.65 14.22
C ASP A 249 1.74 -15.12 14.17
N MET A 250 1.90 -14.55 12.98
CA MET A 250 1.93 -13.10 12.78
C MET A 250 0.51 -12.55 12.85
N LYS A 251 0.15 -12.00 14.02
CA LYS A 251 -1.18 -11.42 14.25
C LYS A 251 -1.17 -9.90 14.06
N GLY A 252 -2.30 -9.36 13.63
CA GLY A 252 -2.48 -7.92 13.44
C GLY A 252 -2.24 -7.48 12.00
N VAL A 253 -1.95 -6.20 11.84
CA VAL A 253 -1.64 -5.57 10.55
C VAL A 253 -0.26 -4.92 10.62
N PRO A 254 0.49 -4.87 9.52
CA PRO A 254 1.78 -4.18 9.52
C PRO A 254 1.57 -2.66 9.64
N VAL A 255 2.19 -2.06 10.64
CA VAL A 255 2.24 -0.60 10.82
C VAL A 255 3.53 0.00 10.27
N ARG A 256 4.54 -0.84 10.05
CA ARG A 256 5.71 -0.58 9.21
C ARG A 256 6.11 -1.86 8.50
N SER A 257 6.39 -1.74 7.23
CA SER A 257 6.93 -2.83 6.40
C SER A 257 8.16 -2.33 5.67
N THR A 258 9.29 -3.02 5.85
CA THR A 258 10.50 -2.79 5.06
C THR A 258 10.76 -4.01 4.20
N LEU A 259 10.61 -3.87 2.90
CA LEU A 259 10.99 -4.87 1.91
C LEU A 259 12.39 -4.54 1.40
N THR A 260 13.31 -5.48 1.54
CA THR A 260 14.65 -5.39 0.95
C THR A 260 14.87 -6.56 0.00
N ILE A 261 15.17 -6.26 -1.25
CA ILE A 261 15.58 -7.26 -2.26
C ILE A 261 17.08 -7.06 -2.51
N THR A 262 17.87 -8.04 -2.15
CA THR A 262 19.31 -8.03 -2.36
C THR A 262 19.64 -9.01 -3.47
N LEU A 263 20.34 -8.53 -4.51
CA LEU A 263 20.86 -9.35 -5.59
C LEU A 263 22.28 -9.78 -5.18
N GLY A 264 22.43 -11.08 -4.92
CA GLY A 264 23.74 -11.69 -4.65
C GLY A 264 24.52 -11.94 -5.94
N ASP A 265 25.18 -13.08 -6.05
CA ASP A 265 26.13 -13.43 -7.12
C ASP A 265 25.58 -13.48 -8.56
N VAL A 266 24.44 -12.82 -8.82
CA VAL A 266 23.87 -12.66 -10.19
C VAL A 266 24.74 -11.73 -11.05
N LEU A 267 25.55 -10.90 -10.41
CA LEU A 267 26.42 -9.95 -11.08
C LEU A 267 27.88 -10.37 -10.90
N THR A 268 28.70 -10.18 -11.94
CA THR A 268 30.12 -10.36 -11.78
C THR A 268 30.67 -9.38 -10.73
N PRO A 269 31.82 -9.70 -10.09
CA PRO A 269 32.42 -8.77 -9.12
C PRO A 269 32.64 -7.37 -9.67
N GLU A 270 32.97 -7.25 -10.97
CA GLU A 270 33.11 -5.96 -11.65
C GLU A 270 31.78 -5.22 -11.79
N GLN A 271 30.72 -5.93 -12.16
CA GLN A 271 29.35 -5.37 -12.24
C GLN A 271 28.83 -4.96 -10.87
N GLN A 272 29.15 -5.74 -9.83
CA GLN A 272 28.82 -5.38 -8.45
C GLN A 272 29.57 -4.12 -8.00
N ALA A 273 30.86 -4.03 -8.29
CA ALA A 273 31.67 -2.85 -7.98
C ALA A 273 31.17 -1.60 -8.73
N GLU A 274 30.84 -1.74 -10.02
CA GLU A 274 30.31 -0.63 -10.82
C GLU A 274 28.95 -0.16 -10.31
N LEU A 275 28.05 -1.08 -9.96
CA LEU A 275 26.76 -0.77 -9.37
C LEU A 275 26.89 -0.12 -7.98
N ALA A 276 27.78 -0.64 -7.13
CA ALA A 276 28.06 -0.07 -5.82
C ALA A 276 28.63 1.34 -5.94
N LYS A 277 29.54 1.57 -6.90
CA LYS A 277 30.08 2.90 -7.20
C LYS A 277 28.98 3.85 -7.67
N LYS A 278 28.12 3.42 -8.62
CA LYS A 278 26.98 4.23 -9.10
C LYS A 278 25.97 4.52 -8.01
N GLN A 279 25.75 3.59 -7.08
CA GLN A 279 24.89 3.80 -5.91
C GLN A 279 25.48 4.83 -4.95
N ALA A 280 26.78 4.73 -4.66
CA ALA A 280 27.48 5.68 -3.79
C ALA A 280 27.45 7.11 -4.37
N GLU A 281 27.73 7.25 -5.68
CA GLU A 281 27.68 8.53 -6.39
C GLU A 281 26.25 9.11 -6.38
N ALA A 282 25.22 8.28 -6.59
CA ALA A 282 23.83 8.70 -6.54
C ALA A 282 23.40 9.13 -5.13
N GLN A 283 23.83 8.40 -4.09
CA GLN A 283 23.57 8.78 -2.70
C GLN A 283 24.27 10.09 -2.32
N GLN A 284 25.51 10.27 -2.77
CA GLN A 284 26.27 11.48 -2.52
C GLN A 284 25.66 12.69 -3.23
N ALA A 285 25.27 12.54 -4.51
CA ALA A 285 24.57 13.58 -5.26
C ALA A 285 23.21 13.95 -4.62
N ALA A 286 22.44 12.95 -4.14
CA ALA A 286 21.19 13.21 -3.42
C ALA A 286 21.42 13.89 -2.07
N ALA A 287 22.49 13.54 -1.36
CA ALA A 287 22.87 14.18 -0.10
C ALA A 287 23.30 15.65 -0.32
N ASP A 288 24.04 15.91 -1.39
CA ASP A 288 24.49 17.26 -1.73
C ASP A 288 23.34 18.14 -2.24
N GLU A 289 22.42 17.59 -3.03
CA GLU A 289 21.18 18.28 -3.42
C GLU A 289 20.30 18.58 -2.20
N LYS A 290 20.21 17.65 -1.25
CA LYS A 290 19.48 17.86 0.01
C LYS A 290 20.13 18.97 0.85
N LYS A 291 21.46 18.96 0.99
CA LYS A 291 22.21 20.02 1.71
C LYS A 291 21.98 21.39 1.05
N LYS A 292 22.01 21.45 -0.28
CA LYS A 292 21.76 22.68 -1.03
C LYS A 292 20.34 23.20 -0.80
N LYS A 293 19.32 22.33 -0.89
CA LYS A 293 17.93 22.71 -0.62
C LYS A 293 17.68 23.08 0.84
N ASP A 294 18.33 22.40 1.79
CA ASP A 294 18.25 22.75 3.21
C ASP A 294 18.89 24.13 3.45
N ALA A 295 20.03 24.43 2.82
CA ALA A 295 20.68 25.74 2.90
C ALA A 295 19.84 26.85 2.26
N GLU A 296 19.25 26.64 1.09
CA GLU A 296 18.33 27.58 0.44
C GLU A 296 17.08 27.83 1.29
N ARG A 297 16.54 26.79 1.93
CA ARG A 297 15.40 26.90 2.86
C ARG A 297 15.76 27.65 4.13
N ASP A 298 16.94 27.41 4.68
CA ASP A 298 17.40 28.07 5.89
C ASP A 298 17.69 29.57 5.60
N ALA A 299 18.26 29.88 4.42
CA ALA A 299 18.44 31.25 3.96
C ALA A 299 17.11 32.00 3.74
N ALA A 300 16.14 31.34 3.07
CA ALA A 300 14.79 31.90 2.89
C ALA A 300 14.03 32.05 4.22
N ALA A 301 14.24 31.14 5.19
CA ALA A 301 13.64 31.23 6.51
C ALA A 301 14.27 32.37 7.34
N GLN A 302 15.57 32.62 7.20
CA GLN A 302 16.25 33.75 7.83
C GLN A 302 15.79 35.08 7.23
N GLU A 303 15.65 35.16 5.90
CA GLU A 303 15.13 36.34 5.22
C GLU A 303 13.70 36.67 5.65
N ASN A 304 12.81 35.66 5.72
CA ASN A 304 11.45 35.85 6.20
C ASN A 304 11.40 36.23 7.67
N ALA A 305 12.22 35.60 8.54
CA ALA A 305 12.32 35.97 9.95
C ALA A 305 12.81 37.38 10.16
N ALA A 306 13.77 37.86 9.33
CA ALA A 306 14.23 39.23 9.34
C ALA A 306 13.14 40.21 8.89
N ARG A 307 12.32 39.88 7.91
CA ARG A 307 11.16 40.67 7.46
C ARG A 307 10.06 40.73 8.51
N ASP A 308 9.79 39.60 9.19
CA ASP A 308 8.75 39.52 10.24
C ASP A 308 9.20 40.26 11.51
N ALA A 309 10.47 40.16 11.89
CA ALA A 309 11.05 40.94 12.96
C ALA A 309 10.98 42.46 12.68
N ALA A 310 11.17 42.87 11.42
CA ALA A 310 11.02 44.26 10.99
C ALA A 310 9.56 44.75 11.04
N ARG A 311 8.58 43.82 11.07
CA ARG A 311 7.12 44.08 11.19
C ARG A 311 6.57 43.94 12.60
N GLY A 312 7.38 43.49 13.58
CA GLY A 312 7.00 43.39 14.99
C GLY A 312 6.18 42.15 15.36
N ASP A 313 6.11 41.14 14.50
CA ASP A 313 5.36 39.89 14.76
C ASP A 313 6.29 38.76 15.19
N VAL A 314 6.22 38.36 16.47
CA VAL A 314 7.08 37.32 17.07
C VAL A 314 6.37 35.96 17.30
N SER A 315 5.13 35.81 16.87
CA SER A 315 4.31 34.60 17.20
C SER A 315 4.58 33.36 16.34
N GLY A 316 5.23 33.52 15.18
CA GLY A 316 5.46 32.41 14.22
C GLY A 316 6.74 31.58 14.43
N ALA A 317 7.70 32.08 15.21
CA ALA A 317 9.07 31.52 15.22
C ALA A 317 9.27 30.24 16.04
N VAL A 318 8.45 29.97 17.05
CA VAL A 318 8.70 28.87 18.02
C VAL A 318 8.08 27.53 17.60
N GLY A 319 6.93 27.53 16.94
CA GLY A 319 6.23 26.28 16.55
C GLY A 319 6.88 25.51 15.39
N GLY A 320 7.53 26.23 14.47
CA GLY A 320 8.15 25.63 13.27
C GLY A 320 9.45 24.87 13.54
N PHE A 321 10.18 25.22 14.59
CA PHE A 321 11.52 24.67 14.86
C PHE A 321 11.47 23.29 15.55
N LEU A 322 10.52 23.07 16.47
CA LEU A 322 10.37 21.80 17.19
C LEU A 322 9.78 20.68 16.31
N GLY A 323 8.80 21.00 15.46
CA GLY A 323 8.22 20.01 14.52
C GLY A 323 9.23 19.48 13.52
N ARG A 324 10.16 20.32 13.05
CA ARG A 324 11.23 19.93 12.10
C ARG A 324 12.29 19.01 12.73
N ARG A 325 12.63 19.19 14.02
CA ARG A 325 13.60 18.30 14.71
C ARG A 325 13.06 16.90 14.92
N LEU A 326 11.76 16.75 15.24
CA LEU A 326 11.12 15.45 15.42
C LEU A 326 11.00 14.67 14.08
N ALA A 327 10.62 15.35 13.00
CA ALA A 327 10.58 14.74 11.66
C ALA A 327 11.97 14.26 11.19
N LYS A 328 13.01 15.05 11.43
CA LYS A 328 14.40 14.72 11.07
C LYS A 328 14.97 13.54 11.88
N ALA A 329 14.56 13.40 13.14
CA ALA A 329 14.98 12.29 14.01
C ALA A 329 14.30 10.96 13.58
N ALA A 330 13.02 10.99 13.21
CA ALA A 330 12.29 9.82 12.70
C ALA A 330 12.85 9.32 11.36
N GLU A 331 13.16 10.23 10.44
CA GLU A 331 13.76 9.90 9.13
C GLU A 331 15.17 9.28 9.28
N LYS A 332 15.98 9.79 10.23
CA LYS A 332 17.32 9.24 10.49
C LYS A 332 17.28 7.83 11.08
N LYS A 333 16.27 7.54 11.93
CA LYS A 333 16.10 6.22 12.55
C LYS A 333 15.58 5.18 11.53
N ALA A 334 14.69 5.59 10.60
CA ALA A 334 14.20 4.74 9.52
C ALA A 334 15.32 4.34 8.55
N ASN A 335 16.19 5.29 8.17
CA ASN A 335 17.32 5.01 7.28
C ASN A 335 18.40 4.12 7.95
N ALA A 336 18.64 4.27 9.26
CA ALA A 336 19.59 3.44 9.98
C ALA A 336 19.13 1.98 10.08
N ASN A 337 17.83 1.74 10.29
CA ASN A 337 17.27 0.38 10.32
C ASN A 337 17.26 -0.29 8.94
N ALA A 338 17.02 0.47 7.86
CA ALA A 338 17.09 -0.05 6.50
C ALA A 338 18.52 -0.51 6.14
N GLN A 339 19.56 0.18 6.64
CA GLN A 339 20.96 -0.20 6.45
C GLN A 339 21.38 -1.41 7.30
N ALA A 340 20.83 -1.57 8.50
CA ALA A 340 21.16 -2.69 9.40
C ALA A 340 20.63 -4.04 8.91
N ASN A 341 19.57 -4.04 8.09
CA ASN A 341 18.96 -5.25 7.52
C ASN A 341 19.40 -5.55 6.08
N ALA A 342 20.20 -4.68 5.47
CA ALA A 342 20.80 -4.99 4.17
C ALA A 342 21.79 -6.15 4.35
N GLY A 343 21.52 -7.26 3.68
CA GLY A 343 22.49 -8.36 3.58
C GLY A 343 23.85 -7.83 3.16
N GLN A 344 24.87 -8.64 3.09
CA GLN A 344 26.28 -8.31 2.87
C GLN A 344 26.58 -6.85 2.47
N PRO A 345 27.46 -6.13 3.22
CA PRO A 345 27.83 -4.75 2.88
C PRO A 345 28.32 -4.66 1.43
N GLY A 346 27.60 -3.88 0.60
CA GLY A 346 27.97 -3.66 -0.78
C GLY A 346 27.15 -4.39 -1.85
N ALA A 347 26.29 -5.36 -1.48
CA ALA A 347 25.41 -6.00 -2.47
C ALA A 347 24.32 -5.02 -2.97
N PRO A 348 24.04 -4.97 -4.29
CA PRO A 348 23.02 -4.10 -4.84
C PRO A 348 21.64 -4.48 -4.29
N SER A 349 20.93 -3.52 -3.73
CA SER A 349 19.64 -3.76 -3.09
C SER A 349 18.58 -2.75 -3.51
N ILE A 350 17.34 -3.21 -3.50
CA ILE A 350 16.13 -2.38 -3.59
C ILE A 350 15.50 -2.40 -2.22
N THR A 351 15.17 -1.23 -1.68
CA THR A 351 14.49 -1.11 -0.39
C THR A 351 13.21 -0.31 -0.54
N VAL A 352 12.11 -0.83 -0.02
CA VAL A 352 10.82 -0.16 0.04
C VAL A 352 10.35 -0.16 1.49
N VAL A 353 10.15 1.03 2.05
CA VAL A 353 9.61 1.21 3.41
C VAL A 353 8.22 1.78 3.30
N THR A 354 7.25 1.11 3.87
CA THR A 354 5.86 1.57 3.97
C THR A 354 5.49 1.73 5.44
N ASP A 355 5.06 2.92 5.81
CA ASP A 355 4.58 3.26 7.14
C ASP A 355 3.07 3.54 7.10
N LEU A 356 2.32 2.90 7.98
CA LEU A 356 0.97 3.30 8.34
C LEU A 356 1.06 4.52 9.26
N VAL A 357 0.71 5.70 8.74
CA VAL A 357 0.89 6.98 9.44
C VAL A 357 -0.24 7.21 10.43
N SER A 358 -1.48 6.95 10.01
CA SER A 358 -2.66 7.13 10.85
C SER A 358 -3.81 6.23 10.40
N VAL A 359 -4.69 5.90 11.34
CA VAL A 359 -5.98 5.26 11.06
C VAL A 359 -7.06 5.94 11.88
N THR A 360 -8.16 6.28 11.22
CA THR A 360 -9.37 6.79 11.87
C THR A 360 -10.59 6.00 11.41
N THR A 361 -11.59 5.91 12.28
CA THR A 361 -12.87 5.25 11.99
C THR A 361 -14.00 6.24 12.21
N GLY A 362 -15.03 6.21 11.36
CA GLY A 362 -16.18 7.11 11.50
C GLY A 362 -16.86 7.43 10.18
N ALA A 363 -17.59 8.54 10.14
CA ALA A 363 -18.18 9.02 8.90
C ALA A 363 -17.10 9.52 7.93
N THR A 364 -17.32 9.32 6.62
CA THR A 364 -16.43 9.82 5.59
C THR A 364 -17.15 10.71 4.60
N THR A 365 -16.47 11.72 4.09
CA THR A 365 -16.91 12.57 2.98
C THR A 365 -16.36 12.10 1.63
N ALA A 366 -15.58 10.99 1.61
CA ALA A 366 -15.02 10.46 0.38
C ALA A 366 -16.13 9.99 -0.58
N SER A 367 -16.03 10.41 -1.84
CA SER A 367 -16.90 9.90 -2.91
C SER A 367 -16.34 8.60 -3.45
N PHE A 368 -17.20 7.59 -3.58
CA PHE A 368 -16.89 6.30 -4.20
C PHE A 368 -17.44 6.20 -5.62
N ASP A 369 -17.71 7.32 -6.24
CA ASP A 369 -18.12 7.41 -7.64
C ASP A 369 -17.13 8.29 -8.42
N VAL A 370 -17.04 8.05 -9.72
CA VAL A 370 -16.22 8.87 -10.62
C VAL A 370 -16.79 10.28 -10.69
N PRO A 371 -15.98 11.34 -10.53
CA PRO A 371 -16.47 12.71 -10.67
C PRO A 371 -17.11 12.95 -12.04
N SER A 372 -18.21 13.70 -12.08
CA SER A 372 -19.01 13.90 -13.30
C SER A 372 -18.28 14.64 -14.43
N ASP A 373 -17.22 15.37 -14.10
CA ASP A 373 -16.38 16.10 -15.04
C ASP A 373 -15.21 15.27 -15.64
N PHE A 374 -15.12 13.97 -15.24
CA PHE A 374 -14.10 13.05 -15.77
C PHE A 374 -14.58 12.35 -17.03
N LYS A 375 -13.70 12.21 -18.03
CA LYS A 375 -13.96 11.50 -19.28
C LYS A 375 -13.42 10.08 -19.22
N LYS A 376 -14.26 9.11 -19.61
CA LYS A 376 -13.83 7.72 -19.78
C LYS A 376 -12.85 7.60 -20.95
N VAL A 377 -11.76 6.89 -20.73
CA VAL A 377 -10.76 6.56 -21.75
C VAL A 377 -10.49 5.06 -21.71
N GLU A 378 -10.09 4.51 -22.84
CA GLU A 378 -9.64 3.12 -22.90
C GLU A 378 -8.32 2.95 -22.13
N ARG A 379 -8.20 1.84 -21.43
CA ARG A 379 -6.96 1.47 -20.76
C ARG A 379 -5.97 0.95 -21.79
N ARG A 380 -4.87 1.67 -21.97
CA ARG A 380 -3.75 1.24 -22.83
C ARG A 380 -2.80 0.31 -22.09
#